data_8fbd22f17ff453ad040888618f225cef
#
_entry.id   8fbd22f17ff453ad040888618f225cef
#
_cell.length_a   1.000
_cell.length_b   1.000
_cell.length_c   1.000
_cell.angle_alpha   90.00
_cell.angle_beta   90.00
_cell.angle_gamma   90.00
#
_symmetry.space_group_name_H-M   'P 1'
#
loop_
_entity.id
_entity.type
_entity.pdbx_description
1 polymer ?
#
loop_
_entity_poly.entity_id
_entity_poly.type
_entity_poly.pdbx_seq_one_letter_code
_entity_poly.pdbx_strand_id
1 'polypeptide(L)' 'MKILVIDIHLTNGTTVKETIYGIYPAIDRAIEIMVCDNVEFLDVWDIQTGEVYLTAKEKLFIYVADGLFDLLVEER' A
#
# COMPACT_ATOMS: atom_id res chain seq x y z
N MET A 1 2.11 -3.91 -16.23
CA MET A 1 2.58 -3.60 -14.86
C MET A 1 1.70 -2.54 -14.24
N LYS A 2 1.24 -2.76 -13.03
CA LYS A 2 0.45 -1.78 -12.29
C LYS A 2 1.34 -0.69 -11.71
N ILE A 3 0.84 0.54 -11.73
CA ILE A 3 1.48 1.67 -11.07
C ILE A 3 0.66 1.98 -9.82
N LEU A 4 1.29 1.87 -8.68
CA LEU A 4 0.61 1.97 -7.39
C LEU A 4 1.15 3.17 -6.61
N VAL A 5 0.28 3.72 -5.78
CA VAL A 5 0.66 4.80 -4.86
C VAL A 5 0.45 4.30 -3.44
N ILE A 6 1.43 4.55 -2.59
CA ILE A 6 1.30 4.32 -1.16
C ILE A 6 1.11 5.68 -0.49
N ASP A 7 -0.06 5.91 0.08
CA ASP A 7 -0.34 7.08 0.91
C ASP A 7 0.06 6.75 2.34
N ILE A 8 1.08 7.42 2.85
CA ILE A 8 1.64 7.16 4.17
C ILE A 8 1.21 8.29 5.11
N HIS A 9 0.35 7.97 6.06
CA HIS A 9 -0.15 8.94 7.03
C HIS A 9 0.69 8.86 8.29
N LEU A 10 1.45 9.92 8.55
CA LEU A 10 2.35 9.97 9.69
C LEU A 10 1.62 10.43 10.96
N THR A 11 2.16 10.07 12.11
CA THR A 11 1.56 10.40 13.41
C THR A 11 1.53 11.91 13.68
N ASN A 12 2.36 12.69 12.97
CA ASN A 12 2.36 14.16 13.08
C ASN A 12 1.30 14.84 12.21
N GLY A 13 0.45 14.07 11.52
CA GLY A 13 -0.58 14.60 10.64
C GLY A 13 -0.15 14.84 9.20
N THR A 14 1.11 14.61 8.88
CA THR A 14 1.63 14.76 7.51
C THR A 14 1.35 13.51 6.69
N THR A 15 1.03 13.69 5.41
CA THR A 15 0.87 12.59 4.46
C THR A 15 2.00 12.62 3.44
N VAL A 16 2.64 11.47 3.21
CA VAL A 16 3.69 11.28 2.21
C VAL A 16 3.19 10.29 1.18
N LYS A 17 3.48 10.54 -0.11
CA LYS A 17 3.10 9.64 -1.19
C LYS A 17 4.35 9.04 -1.82
N GLU A 18 4.30 7.72 -2.06
CA GLU A 18 5.34 7.03 -2.85
C GLU A 18 4.69 6.34 -4.03
N THR A 19 5.32 6.45 -5.20
CA THR A 19 4.87 5.75 -6.40
C THR A 19 5.73 4.51 -6.60
N ILE A 20 5.08 3.36 -6.73
CA ILE A 20 5.76 2.07 -6.84
C ILE A 20 5.26 1.35 -8.10
N TYR A 21 6.16 0.74 -8.85
CA TYR A 21 5.83 -0.01 -10.06
C TYR A 21 5.78 -1.50 -9.75
N GLY A 22 4.60 -2.10 -9.91
CA GLY A 22 4.33 -3.50 -9.64
C GLY A 22 3.75 -3.76 -8.24
N ILE A 23 2.86 -4.77 -8.16
CA ILE A 23 2.14 -5.06 -6.90
C ILE A 23 3.05 -5.69 -5.85
N TYR A 24 3.96 -6.59 -6.24
CA TYR A 24 4.88 -7.22 -5.29
C TYR A 24 5.82 -6.19 -4.64
N PRO A 25 6.50 -5.32 -5.42
CA PRO A 25 7.30 -4.26 -4.81
C PRO A 25 6.49 -3.33 -3.91
N ALA A 26 5.23 -3.05 -4.28
CA ALA A 26 4.37 -2.19 -3.47
C ALA A 26 4.04 -2.83 -2.10
N ILE A 27 3.75 -4.14 -2.09
CA ILE A 27 3.48 -4.86 -0.84
C ILE A 27 4.74 -4.92 0.02
N ASP A 28 5.89 -5.23 -0.57
CA ASP A 28 7.16 -5.27 0.16
C ASP A 28 7.45 -3.92 0.81
N ARG A 29 7.24 -2.84 0.05
CA ARG A 29 7.45 -1.49 0.56
C ARG A 29 6.45 -1.14 1.66
N ALA A 30 5.19 -1.53 1.51
CA ALA A 30 4.18 -1.31 2.54
C ALA A 30 4.55 -1.99 3.86
N ILE A 31 5.07 -3.21 3.79
CA ILE A 31 5.53 -3.94 4.98
C ILE A 31 6.68 -3.19 5.66
N GLU A 32 7.67 -2.70 4.89
CA GLU A 32 8.77 -1.92 5.43
C GLU A 32 8.28 -0.66 6.14
N ILE A 33 7.29 0.03 5.56
CA ILE A 33 6.72 1.26 6.11
C ILE A 33 5.94 0.98 7.38
N MET A 34 5.16 -0.12 7.39
CA MET A 34 4.32 -0.48 8.55
C MET A 34 5.08 -0.65 9.84
N VAL A 35 6.34 -1.08 9.78
CA VAL A 35 7.13 -1.30 11.00
C VAL A 35 7.72 -0.01 11.57
N CYS A 36 7.58 1.11 10.89
CA CYS A 36 8.06 2.41 11.38
C CYS A 36 7.12 2.96 12.45
N ASP A 37 7.69 3.44 13.56
CA ASP A 37 6.88 3.91 14.69
C ASP A 37 6.14 5.23 14.42
N ASN A 38 6.63 6.04 13.47
CA ASN A 38 6.03 7.32 13.13
C ASN A 38 4.92 7.23 12.09
N VAL A 39 4.53 6.04 11.68
CA VAL A 39 3.44 5.81 10.72
C VAL A 39 2.17 5.44 11.44
N GLU A 40 1.10 6.20 11.21
CA GLU A 40 -0.22 5.92 11.77
C GLU A 40 -0.96 4.86 10.96
N PHE A 41 -1.07 5.09 9.65
CA PHE A 41 -1.64 4.11 8.72
C PHE A 41 -1.16 4.38 7.30
N LEU A 42 -1.37 3.43 6.40
CA LEU A 42 -1.08 3.58 4.99
C LEU A 42 -2.16 2.93 4.13
N ASP A 43 -2.29 3.43 2.89
CA ASP A 43 -3.14 2.86 1.85
C ASP A 43 -2.30 2.59 0.63
N VAL A 44 -2.53 1.46 -0.02
CA VAL A 44 -1.94 1.15 -1.33
C VAL A 44 -3.08 1.12 -2.36
N TRP A 45 -2.97 1.95 -3.40
CA TRP A 45 -4.03 2.10 -4.39
C TRP A 45 -3.48 2.24 -5.80
N ASP A 46 -4.34 1.89 -6.78
CA ASP A 46 -4.02 1.93 -8.20
C ASP A 46 -4.20 3.35 -8.73
N ILE A 47 -3.14 3.94 -9.28
CA ILE A 47 -3.19 5.31 -9.79
C ILE A 47 -4.12 5.45 -11.00
N GLN A 48 -4.32 4.38 -11.77
CA GLN A 48 -5.15 4.42 -12.97
C GLN A 48 -6.64 4.28 -12.67
N THR A 49 -7.00 3.45 -11.70
CA THR A 49 -8.41 3.15 -11.39
C THR A 49 -8.91 3.80 -10.12
N GLY A 50 -8.01 4.21 -9.22
CA GLY A 50 -8.35 4.69 -7.90
C GLY A 50 -8.74 3.59 -6.92
N GLU A 51 -8.66 2.31 -7.32
CA GLU A 51 -9.00 1.19 -6.44
C GLU A 51 -7.97 1.03 -5.33
N VAL A 52 -8.44 0.91 -4.09
CA VAL A 52 -7.59 0.63 -2.93
C VAL A 52 -7.42 -0.87 -2.80
N TYR A 53 -6.17 -1.35 -2.80
CA TYR A 53 -5.88 -2.78 -2.69
C TYR A 53 -5.64 -3.23 -1.27
N LEU A 54 -5.02 -2.39 -0.44
CA LEU A 54 -4.87 -2.71 0.97
C LEU A 54 -4.72 -1.44 1.81
N THR A 55 -5.10 -1.57 3.08
CA THR A 55 -4.87 -0.55 4.10
C THR A 55 -4.24 -1.23 5.30
N ALA A 56 -3.19 -0.62 5.84
CA ALA A 56 -2.52 -1.12 7.03
C ALA A 56 -2.57 -0.07 8.14
N LYS A 57 -2.83 -0.52 9.37
CA LYS A 57 -2.85 0.30 10.56
C LYS A 57 -2.35 -0.50 11.75
N GLU A 58 -1.58 0.17 12.62
CA GLU A 58 -1.06 -0.48 13.83
C GLU A 58 -0.28 -1.76 13.53
N LYS A 59 0.51 -1.74 12.45
CA LYS A 59 1.34 -2.85 11.99
C LYS A 59 0.55 -4.08 11.52
N LEU A 60 -0.74 -3.88 11.18
CA LEU A 60 -1.62 -4.95 10.68
C LEU A 60 -2.28 -4.52 9.37
N PHE A 61 -2.53 -5.49 8.50
CA PHE A 61 -3.40 -5.25 7.35
C PHE A 61 -4.84 -5.31 7.80
N ILE A 62 -5.52 -4.15 7.77
CA ILE A 62 -6.93 -4.05 8.19
C ILE A 62 -7.90 -4.14 7.03
N TYR A 63 -7.41 -4.02 5.80
CA TYR A 63 -8.20 -4.19 4.59
C TYR A 63 -7.33 -4.77 3.48
N VAL A 64 -7.84 -5.80 2.83
CA VAL A 64 -7.21 -6.40 1.65
C VAL A 64 -8.31 -6.66 0.62
N ALA A 65 -8.19 -6.04 -0.55
CA ALA A 65 -9.18 -6.20 -1.61
C ALA A 65 -9.19 -7.62 -2.16
N ASP A 66 -10.37 -8.13 -2.51
CA ASP A 66 -10.53 -9.48 -3.07
C ASP A 66 -9.72 -9.68 -4.35
N GLY A 67 -9.63 -8.63 -5.18
CA GLY A 67 -8.86 -8.69 -6.43
C GLY A 67 -7.34 -8.66 -6.29
N LEU A 68 -6.82 -8.46 -5.07
CA LEU A 68 -5.39 -8.37 -4.87
C LEU A 68 -4.67 -9.67 -5.23
N PHE A 69 -5.24 -10.81 -4.89
CA PHE A 69 -4.64 -12.11 -5.18
C PHE A 69 -4.52 -12.36 -6.69
N ASP A 70 -5.51 -11.93 -7.48
CA ASP A 70 -5.46 -12.04 -8.93
C ASP A 70 -4.31 -11.23 -9.50
N LEU A 71 -4.09 -10.02 -8.98
CA LEU A 71 -2.96 -9.19 -9.38
C LEU A 71 -1.62 -9.82 -9.03
N LEU A 72 -1.51 -10.44 -7.87
CA LEU A 72 -0.29 -11.13 -7.45
C LEU A 72 0.05 -12.26 -8.41
N VAL A 73 -0.95 -13.00 -8.88
CA VAL A 73 -0.76 -14.07 -9.87
C VAL A 73 -0.31 -13.51 -11.21
N GLU A 74 -0.92 -12.42 -11.68
CA GLU A 74 -0.57 -11.79 -12.97
C GLU A 74 0.85 -11.25 -13.00
N GLU A 75 1.37 -10.77 -11.87
CA GLU A 75 2.70 -10.16 -11.76
C GLU A 75 3.83 -11.18 -11.56
N ARG A 76 3.51 -12.46 -11.42
CA ARG A 76 4.53 -13.51 -11.17
C ARG A 76 5.45 -13.73 -12.38
#